data_274b7f290841019bddcbd3cde2139b5d
#
_entry.id   274b7f290841019bddcbd3cde2139b5d
#
_cell.length_a   1.000
_cell.length_b   1.000
_cell.length_c   1.000
_cell.angle_alpha   90.00
_cell.angle_beta   90.00
_cell.angle_gamma   90.00
#
_symmetry.space_group_name_H-M   'P 1'
#
loop_
_entity.id
_entity.type
_entity.pdbx_description
1 polymer ?
#
loop_
_entity_poly.entity_id
_entity_poly.type
_entity_poly.pdbx_seq_one_letter_code
_entity_poly.pdbx_strand_id
1 'polypeptide(L)' 'MAGEKKSFEEALARLEEVVGLLESGELTLDESLKLYEEGVGLIRFCSETLERAEARIKILQRT' A
#
# COMPACT_ATOMS: atom_id res chain seq x y z
N MET A 1 -1.91 10.32 -13.78
CA MET A 1 -1.49 9.48 -14.90
C MET A 1 -1.92 8.04 -14.68
N ALA A 2 -2.27 7.35 -15.77
CA ALA A 2 -2.73 5.96 -15.71
C ALA A 2 -1.73 5.02 -15.02
N GLY A 3 -0.42 5.24 -15.24
CA GLY A 3 0.62 4.40 -14.65
C GLY A 3 0.68 4.47 -13.13
N GLU A 4 0.49 5.67 -12.56
CA GLU A 4 0.51 5.84 -11.11
C GLU A 4 -0.70 5.16 -10.46
N LYS A 5 -1.86 5.30 -11.07
CA LYS A 5 -3.08 4.67 -10.57
C LYS A 5 -2.95 3.15 -10.58
N LYS A 6 -2.40 2.59 -11.67
CA LYS A 6 -2.19 1.16 -11.77
C LYS A 6 -1.21 0.66 -10.72
N SER A 7 -0.11 1.38 -10.49
CA SER A 7 0.87 1.02 -9.47
C SER A 7 0.26 1.04 -8.07
N PHE A 8 -0.60 2.02 -7.78
CA PHE A 8 -1.30 2.09 -6.51
C PHE A 8 -2.23 0.90 -6.33
N GLU A 9 -3.01 0.57 -7.35
CA GLU A 9 -3.94 -0.56 -7.30
C GLU A 9 -3.19 -1.88 -7.13
N GLU A 10 -2.06 -2.04 -7.82
CA GLU A 10 -1.24 -3.24 -7.68
C GLU A 10 -0.65 -3.36 -6.28
N ALA A 11 -0.16 -2.25 -5.73
CA ALA A 11 0.38 -2.24 -4.38
C ALA A 11 -0.69 -2.58 -3.35
N LEU A 12 -1.88 -2.02 -3.51
CA LEU A 12 -2.99 -2.30 -2.60
C LEU A 12 -3.41 -3.76 -2.65
N ALA A 13 -3.50 -4.33 -3.86
CA ALA A 13 -3.82 -5.74 -4.04
C ALA A 13 -2.77 -6.63 -3.37
N ARG A 14 -1.50 -6.30 -3.54
CA ARG A 14 -0.42 -7.06 -2.89
C ARG A 14 -0.48 -6.93 -1.37
N LEU A 15 -0.79 -5.74 -0.88
CA LEU A 15 -0.93 -5.52 0.57
C LEU A 15 -2.04 -6.39 1.14
N GLU A 16 -3.16 -6.52 0.44
CA GLU A 16 -4.25 -7.39 0.87
C GLU A 16 -3.80 -8.85 0.95
N GLU A 17 -3.00 -9.30 -0.02
CA GLU A 17 -2.43 -10.65 0.01
C GLU A 17 -1.50 -10.84 1.21
N VAL A 18 -0.64 -9.86 1.46
CA VAL A 18 0.31 -9.91 2.57
C VAL A 18 -0.43 -10.00 3.90
N VAL A 19 -1.46 -9.17 4.08
CA VAL A 19 -2.27 -9.19 5.31
C VAL A 19 -2.94 -10.55 5.48
N GLY A 20 -3.52 -11.09 4.41
CA GLY A 20 -4.16 -12.39 4.44
C GLY A 20 -3.19 -13.50 4.85
N LEU A 21 -1.98 -13.48 4.30
CA LEU A 21 -0.95 -14.46 4.65
C LEU A 21 -0.53 -14.34 6.11
N LEU A 22 -0.36 -13.12 6.61
CA LEU A 22 0.00 -12.89 8.01
C LEU A 22 -1.10 -13.33 8.95
N GLU A 23 -2.36 -13.15 8.57
CA GLU A 23 -3.51 -13.56 9.37
C GLU A 23 -3.70 -15.07 9.39
N SER A 24 -3.19 -15.79 8.39
CA SER A 24 -3.37 -17.24 8.30
C SER A 24 -2.70 -18.01 9.45
N GLY A 25 -1.63 -17.45 10.01
CA GLY A 25 -0.90 -18.07 11.11
C GLY A 25 -0.11 -19.30 10.72
N GLU A 26 0.03 -19.58 9.42
CA GLU A 26 0.74 -20.77 8.92
C GLU A 26 2.19 -20.51 8.55
N LEU A 27 2.68 -19.31 8.81
CA LEU A 27 4.02 -18.89 8.40
C LEU A 27 5.04 -19.10 9.52
N THR A 28 6.29 -19.36 9.11
CA THR A 28 7.40 -19.32 10.05
C THR A 28 7.64 -17.87 10.48
N LEU A 29 8.39 -17.67 11.55
CA LEU A 29 8.74 -16.32 12.01
C LEU A 29 9.48 -15.55 10.92
N ASP A 30 10.46 -16.18 10.27
CA ASP A 30 11.23 -15.53 9.22
C ASP A 30 10.34 -15.08 8.05
N GLU A 31 9.41 -15.95 7.65
CA GLU A 31 8.46 -15.62 6.58
C GLU A 31 7.55 -14.45 6.98
N SER A 32 7.08 -14.49 8.23
CA SER A 32 6.23 -13.42 8.75
C SER A 32 6.95 -12.07 8.77
N LEU A 33 8.21 -12.06 9.19
CA LEU A 33 9.02 -10.85 9.23
C LEU A 33 9.24 -10.28 7.83
N LYS A 34 9.53 -11.12 6.86
CA LYS A 34 9.72 -10.69 5.47
C LYS A 34 8.44 -10.08 4.90
N LEU A 35 7.31 -10.72 5.15
CA LEU A 35 6.01 -10.21 4.70
C LEU A 35 5.66 -8.90 5.41
N TYR A 36 5.97 -8.81 6.69
CA TYR A 36 5.74 -7.58 7.45
C TYR A 36 6.54 -6.42 6.85
N GLU A 37 7.80 -6.64 6.55
CA GLU A 37 8.64 -5.62 5.92
C GLU A 37 8.09 -5.18 4.56
N GLU A 38 7.65 -6.14 3.76
CA GLU A 38 7.02 -5.85 2.48
C GLU A 38 5.75 -5.03 2.69
N GLY A 39 4.93 -5.42 3.65
CA GLY A 39 3.68 -4.71 3.97
C GLY A 39 3.93 -3.28 4.39
N VAL A 40 4.93 -3.04 5.21
CA VAL A 40 5.30 -1.68 5.65
C VAL A 40 5.69 -0.81 4.44
N GLY A 41 6.48 -1.37 3.52
CA GLY A 41 6.85 -0.67 2.30
C GLY A 41 5.66 -0.32 1.42
N LEU A 42 4.73 -1.27 1.29
CA LEU A 42 3.51 -1.06 0.51
C LEU A 42 2.61 0.00 1.14
N ILE A 43 2.48 -0.02 2.47
CA ILE A 43 1.70 0.99 3.20
C ILE A 43 2.29 2.37 2.98
N ARG A 44 3.62 2.48 3.06
CA ARG A 44 4.30 3.76 2.84
C ARG A 44 4.05 4.29 1.43
N PHE A 45 4.17 3.43 0.44
CA PHE A 45 3.91 3.79 -0.95
C PHE A 45 2.47 4.27 -1.14
N CYS A 46 1.51 3.54 -0.60
CA CYS A 46 0.09 3.91 -0.70
C CYS A 46 -0.20 5.23 0.01
N SER A 47 0.37 5.44 1.20
CA SER A 47 0.20 6.68 1.95
C SER A 47 0.74 7.89 1.18
N GLU A 48 1.91 7.76 0.59
CA GLU A 48 2.50 8.83 -0.21
C GLU A 48 1.64 9.17 -1.41
N THR A 49 1.10 8.15 -2.07
CA THR A 49 0.21 8.33 -3.22
C THR A 49 -1.06 9.06 -2.81
N LEU A 50 -1.66 8.67 -1.68
CA LEU A 50 -2.86 9.32 -1.16
C LEU A 50 -2.59 10.76 -0.74
N GLU A 51 -1.44 11.04 -0.13
CA GLU A 51 -1.07 12.40 0.24
C GLU A 51 -0.98 13.32 -0.97
N ARG A 52 -0.41 12.83 -2.07
CA ARG A 52 -0.34 13.59 -3.31
C ARG A 52 -1.72 13.86 -3.87
N ALA A 53 -2.61 12.87 -3.83
CA ALA A 53 -3.98 13.03 -4.31
C ALA A 53 -4.74 14.03 -3.44
N GLU A 54 -4.59 13.96 -2.13
CA GLU A 54 -5.22 14.90 -1.20
C GLU A 54 -4.74 16.32 -1.43
N ALA A 55 -3.45 16.50 -1.68
CA ALA A 55 -2.89 17.83 -1.98
C ALA A 55 -3.53 18.42 -3.23
N ARG A 56 -3.72 17.61 -4.27
CA ARG A 56 -4.37 18.05 -5.50
C ARG A 56 -5.83 18.45 -5.25
N ILE A 57 -6.54 17.66 -4.47
CA ILE A 57 -7.93 17.92 -4.14
C ILE A 57 -8.06 19.22 -3.35
N LYS A 58 -7.17 19.45 -2.40
CA LYS A 58 -7.17 20.69 -1.61
C LYS A 58 -6.96 21.92 -2.48
N ILE A 59 -6.06 21.83 -3.44
CA ILE A 59 -5.82 22.95 -4.38
C ILE A 59 -7.08 23.23 -5.17
N LEU A 60 -7.76 22.22 -5.66
CA LEU A 60 -8.99 22.38 -6.42
C LEU A 60 -10.12 22.96 -5.58
N GLN A 61 -10.20 22.58 -4.31
CA GLN A 61 -11.24 23.06 -3.40
C GLN A 61 -11.06 24.55 -3.03
N ARG A 62 -9.84 25.04 -3.11
CA ARG A 62 -9.54 26.44 -2.80
C ARG A 62 -9.96 27.41 -3.89
N THR A 63 -10.11 26.93 -5.10
CA THR A 63 -10.55 27.74 -6.20
C THR A 63 -12.05 27.67 -6.38
#